data_9ddcfdc8e93e1854e8b8aa7c8f8c9a97
#
_entry.id   9ddcfdc8e93e1854e8b8aa7c8f8c9a97
#
_cell.length_a   1.000
_cell.length_b   1.000
_cell.length_c   1.000
_cell.angle_alpha   90.00
_cell.angle_beta   90.00
_cell.angle_gamma   90.00
#
_symmetry.space_group_name_H-M   'P 1'
#
loop_
_entity.id
_entity.type
_entity.pdbx_description
1 polymer ?
#
loop_
_entity_poly.entity_id
_entity_poly.type
_entity_poly.pdbx_seq_one_letter_code
_entity_poly.pdbx_strand_id
1 'polypeptide(L)'
;MIGAMLEDIIAPQQPSSENAVEATAPPPAAPDATPRAGLLRWIVGGLRAACLLDPRVDARPAPWQLLLLVLLPELAWTGLARLEIAGPASLHASVGPNTLWVLAVLAWLGWFALSGGARGGGLARWFALATWTMFPANLLLCLLALGYARGWLPSVLANSRGYWVVFGLGCAWLIVALVRLTARDAATRWRLALFAPAFMTLLALTFVQSLYTQERMWLPDGSASAEPERPRMELTQELFEQQQAVWERTVEALPAGKPGQANVYGLVFAPYASEDVFLRESNMVTQVLEERFDARGRVIHLMNHATTAETLPWATPLNLRRAIAALAARMDRENDVLVIYLTSHGARDHRLAAAHWPLTVPWLTPEELREELDGAGIRPPRRGGS
;
A
#
# COMPACT_ATOMS: atom_id res chain seq x y z
N MET A 1 -29.22 52.51 65.64
CA MET A 1 -29.90 53.83 65.83
C MET A 1 -30.53 54.10 64.48
N ILE A 2 -31.73 53.63 64.26
CA ILE A 2 -33.00 54.30 64.70
C ILE A 2 -33.15 55.66 64.05
N GLY A 3 -34.16 55.71 63.23
CA GLY A 3 -34.91 56.88 62.90
C GLY A 3 -34.75 57.36 61.48
N ALA A 4 -35.70 57.66 60.75
CA ALA A 4 -37.17 57.59 60.77
C ALA A 4 -37.58 57.69 59.32
N MET A 5 -38.38 56.86 58.72
CA MET A 5 -39.86 56.84 58.86
C MET A 5 -40.59 58.16 58.50
N LEU A 6 -41.37 57.99 57.44
CA LEU A 6 -42.63 58.66 57.13
C LEU A 6 -42.58 60.15 56.72
N GLU A 7 -42.98 60.36 55.53
CA GLU A 7 -44.01 61.28 55.02
C GLU A 7 -43.88 61.35 53.50
N ASP A 8 -44.72 61.15 52.70
CA ASP A 8 -46.14 60.88 52.74
C ASP A 8 -46.84 61.58 51.62
N ILE A 9 -47.73 60.86 51.05
CA ILE A 9 -49.08 61.34 50.76
C ILE A 9 -49.28 62.29 49.58
N ILE A 10 -49.86 61.67 48.55
CA ILE A 10 -50.88 62.29 47.70
C ILE A 10 -50.39 63.36 46.71
N ALA A 11 -50.09 62.96 45.47
CA ALA A 11 -50.33 63.82 44.34
C ALA A 11 -51.22 63.05 43.30
N PRO A 12 -52.10 63.75 42.62
CA PRO A 12 -53.27 63.19 41.97
C PRO A 12 -52.92 62.43 40.70
N GLN A 13 -53.66 61.36 40.48
CA GLN A 13 -53.66 60.60 39.23
C GLN A 13 -54.09 61.50 38.07
N GLN A 14 -53.22 61.64 37.07
CA GLN A 14 -53.63 62.10 35.76
C GLN A 14 -54.19 60.92 34.93
N PRO A 15 -55.17 61.12 34.10
CA PRO A 15 -55.86 60.08 33.38
C PRO A 15 -54.95 59.50 32.29
N SER A 16 -54.98 58.19 32.23
CA SER A 16 -54.38 57.35 31.14
C SER A 16 -54.82 57.86 29.78
N SER A 17 -53.89 58.37 29.00
CA SER A 17 -54.07 58.51 27.55
C SER A 17 -53.91 57.19 26.89
N GLU A 18 -55.00 56.76 26.35
CA GLU A 18 -55.27 55.59 25.56
C GLU A 18 -54.33 55.39 24.35
N ASN A 19 -54.04 54.14 24.13
CA ASN A 19 -53.83 53.57 22.82
C ASN A 19 -52.76 54.22 21.91
N ALA A 20 -51.50 54.10 22.29
CA ALA A 20 -50.48 53.97 21.28
C ALA A 20 -50.49 52.51 20.75
N VAL A 21 -51.07 52.33 19.60
CA VAL A 21 -50.93 51.08 18.80
C VAL A 21 -49.42 50.89 18.59
N GLU A 22 -48.90 49.94 19.36
CA GLU A 22 -47.52 49.47 19.19
C GLU A 22 -47.45 48.88 17.79
N ALA A 23 -46.88 49.67 16.86
CA ALA A 23 -46.54 49.19 15.52
C ALA A 23 -45.61 48.01 15.69
N THR A 24 -46.15 46.79 15.63
CA THR A 24 -45.36 45.56 15.57
C THR A 24 -44.39 45.72 14.42
N ALA A 25 -43.10 45.80 14.75
CA ALA A 25 -42.01 45.74 13.77
C ALA A 25 -42.27 44.54 12.86
N PRO A 26 -42.16 44.68 11.52
CA PRO A 26 -42.34 43.54 10.63
C PRO A 26 -41.40 42.40 11.09
N PRO A 27 -41.90 41.15 11.08
CA PRO A 27 -41.07 40.01 11.48
C PRO A 27 -39.76 40.07 10.68
N PRO A 28 -38.62 39.72 11.32
CA PRO A 28 -37.34 39.73 10.61
C PRO A 28 -37.48 38.91 9.33
N ALA A 29 -37.13 39.53 8.19
CA ALA A 29 -37.19 38.88 6.90
C ALA A 29 -36.55 37.50 7.03
N ALA A 30 -37.29 36.45 6.61
CA ALA A 30 -36.78 35.08 6.62
C ALA A 30 -35.41 35.11 5.88
N PRO A 31 -34.37 34.49 6.45
CA PRO A 31 -33.05 34.50 5.83
C PRO A 31 -33.20 34.10 4.38
N ASP A 32 -32.76 34.98 3.45
CA ASP A 32 -32.81 34.79 2.02
C ASP A 32 -32.40 33.36 1.70
N ALA A 33 -33.33 32.53 1.29
CA ALA A 33 -33.07 31.16 0.86
C ALA A 33 -32.24 31.26 -0.42
N THR A 34 -30.93 31.26 -0.27
CA THR A 34 -30.01 31.19 -1.42
C THR A 34 -30.46 30.09 -2.35
N PRO A 35 -30.70 30.34 -3.63
CA PRO A 35 -31.27 29.36 -4.55
C PRO A 35 -30.36 28.12 -4.56
N ARG A 36 -30.90 26.98 -4.17
CA ARG A 36 -30.17 25.70 -4.16
C ARG A 36 -29.95 25.27 -5.59
N ALA A 37 -28.69 25.12 -6.02
CA ALA A 37 -28.37 24.57 -7.31
C ALA A 37 -28.68 23.05 -7.32
N GLY A 38 -29.28 22.52 -8.39
CA GLY A 38 -29.48 21.08 -8.56
C GLY A 38 -28.15 20.34 -8.72
N LEU A 39 -28.11 19.03 -8.44
CA LEU A 39 -26.90 18.18 -8.57
C LEU A 39 -26.25 18.30 -9.95
N LEU A 40 -27.05 18.26 -11.01
CA LEU A 40 -26.54 18.35 -12.38
C LEU A 40 -25.77 19.67 -12.62
N ARG A 41 -26.20 20.77 -12.02
CA ARG A 41 -25.52 22.07 -12.16
C ARG A 41 -24.14 22.05 -11.50
N TRP A 42 -23.98 21.31 -10.39
CA TRP A 42 -22.68 21.09 -9.74
C TRP A 42 -21.75 20.25 -10.60
N ILE A 43 -22.26 19.14 -11.15
CA ILE A 43 -21.50 18.25 -12.05
C ILE A 43 -21.03 19.04 -13.28
N VAL A 44 -21.95 19.71 -13.97
CA VAL A 44 -21.63 20.53 -15.15
C VAL A 44 -20.64 21.65 -14.79
N GLY A 45 -20.81 22.27 -13.62
CA GLY A 45 -19.88 23.30 -13.12
C GLY A 45 -18.45 22.77 -12.96
N GLY A 46 -18.27 21.59 -12.35
CA GLY A 46 -16.98 20.95 -12.23
C GLY A 46 -16.38 20.54 -13.59
N LEU A 47 -17.19 19.94 -14.47
CA LEU A 47 -16.73 19.60 -15.84
C LEU A 47 -16.31 20.82 -16.66
N ARG A 48 -17.04 21.94 -16.52
CA ARG A 48 -16.61 23.22 -17.12
C ARG A 48 -15.25 23.69 -16.58
N ALA A 49 -15.04 23.58 -15.26
CA ALA A 49 -13.77 23.93 -14.64
C ALA A 49 -12.64 23.00 -15.11
N ALA A 50 -12.90 21.72 -15.36
CA ALA A 50 -11.95 20.80 -15.99
C ALA A 50 -11.52 21.28 -17.37
N CYS A 51 -12.44 21.84 -18.16
CA CYS A 51 -12.16 22.49 -19.44
C CYS A 51 -11.61 23.93 -19.29
N LEU A 52 -11.15 24.31 -18.10
CA LEU A 52 -10.61 25.64 -17.78
C LEU A 52 -11.63 26.80 -17.95
N LEU A 53 -12.91 26.47 -18.03
CA LEU A 53 -14.03 27.41 -18.15
C LEU A 53 -14.57 27.82 -16.77
N ASP A 54 -15.43 28.85 -16.74
CA ASP A 54 -16.10 29.26 -15.52
C ASP A 54 -17.14 28.24 -15.05
N PRO A 55 -17.13 27.75 -13.79
CA PRO A 55 -18.11 26.80 -13.28
C PRO A 55 -19.56 27.32 -13.26
N ARG A 56 -19.80 28.66 -13.18
CA ARG A 56 -21.11 29.30 -13.14
C ARG A 56 -22.02 28.77 -12.03
N VAL A 57 -21.45 28.43 -10.88
CA VAL A 57 -22.17 27.95 -9.70
C VAL A 57 -21.72 28.77 -8.49
N ASP A 58 -22.60 29.66 -8.01
CA ASP A 58 -22.34 30.53 -6.86
C ASP A 58 -23.18 30.17 -5.62
N ALA A 59 -23.80 28.98 -5.65
CA ALA A 59 -24.58 28.44 -4.54
C ALA A 59 -23.68 27.67 -3.53
N ARG A 60 -24.23 27.30 -2.39
CA ARG A 60 -23.63 26.31 -1.48
C ARG A 60 -24.32 24.96 -1.63
N PRO A 61 -23.58 23.85 -1.70
CA PRO A 61 -24.21 22.53 -1.73
C PRO A 61 -24.86 22.24 -0.37
N ALA A 62 -26.04 21.62 -0.39
CA ALA A 62 -26.60 21.04 0.83
C ALA A 62 -25.72 19.84 1.26
N PRO A 63 -25.71 19.46 2.56
CA PRO A 63 -24.87 18.34 3.03
C PRO A 63 -25.07 17.04 2.26
N TRP A 64 -26.32 16.68 1.96
CA TRP A 64 -26.63 15.49 1.15
C TRP A 64 -26.14 15.59 -0.31
N GLN A 65 -26.18 16.81 -0.89
CA GLN A 65 -25.63 17.05 -2.23
C GLN A 65 -24.12 16.88 -2.24
N LEU A 66 -23.42 17.43 -1.22
CA LEU A 66 -21.98 17.26 -1.08
C LEU A 66 -21.62 15.79 -0.97
N LEU A 67 -22.34 15.04 -0.12
CA LEU A 67 -22.15 13.59 0.00
C LEU A 67 -22.28 12.87 -1.35
N LEU A 68 -23.37 13.12 -2.08
CA LEU A 68 -23.58 12.49 -3.40
C LEU A 68 -22.53 12.93 -4.42
N LEU A 69 -22.15 14.21 -4.44
CA LEU A 69 -21.15 14.72 -5.39
C LEU A 69 -19.75 14.12 -5.16
N VAL A 70 -19.45 13.69 -3.94
CA VAL A 70 -18.20 12.98 -3.62
C VAL A 70 -18.33 11.47 -3.88
N LEU A 71 -19.44 10.86 -3.47
CA LEU A 71 -19.63 9.40 -3.61
C LEU A 71 -19.79 8.95 -5.06
N LEU A 72 -20.43 9.73 -5.93
CA LEU A 72 -20.66 9.32 -7.32
C LEU A 72 -19.35 9.07 -8.10
N PRO A 73 -18.33 9.92 -8.05
CA PRO A 73 -17.04 9.61 -8.63
C PRO A 73 -16.38 8.38 -8.01
N GLU A 74 -16.40 8.21 -6.68
CA GLU A 74 -15.81 7.05 -6.01
C GLU A 74 -16.47 5.74 -6.44
N LEU A 75 -17.79 5.73 -6.58
CA LEU A 75 -18.52 4.58 -7.14
C LEU A 75 -18.14 4.31 -8.60
N ALA A 76 -17.94 5.38 -9.39
CA ALA A 76 -17.50 5.23 -10.78
C ALA A 76 -16.09 4.61 -10.85
N TRP A 77 -15.14 5.06 -9.99
CA TRP A 77 -13.79 4.47 -9.91
C TRP A 77 -13.83 3.01 -9.47
N THR A 78 -14.63 2.69 -8.45
CA THR A 78 -14.86 1.33 -8.00
C THR A 78 -15.39 0.44 -9.12
N GLY A 79 -16.35 0.94 -9.90
CA GLY A 79 -16.92 0.23 -11.06
C GLY A 79 -15.91 0.04 -12.19
N LEU A 80 -15.11 1.06 -12.51
CA LEU A 80 -14.07 0.97 -13.54
C LEU A 80 -12.95 0.00 -13.14
N ALA A 81 -12.51 0.03 -11.90
CA ALA A 81 -11.50 -0.90 -11.38
C ALA A 81 -11.98 -2.37 -11.50
N ARG A 82 -13.30 -2.63 -11.41
CA ARG A 82 -13.86 -3.96 -11.65
C ARG A 82 -13.59 -4.47 -13.07
N LEU A 83 -13.58 -3.58 -14.06
CA LEU A 83 -13.33 -3.93 -15.46
C LEU A 83 -11.89 -4.33 -15.74
N GLU A 84 -10.94 -4.04 -14.87
CA GLU A 84 -9.54 -4.48 -15.02
C GLU A 84 -9.40 -5.99 -14.84
N ILE A 85 -10.34 -6.63 -14.14
CA ILE A 85 -10.28 -8.06 -13.83
C ILE A 85 -11.17 -8.84 -14.80
N ALA A 86 -10.58 -9.83 -15.43
CA ALA A 86 -11.30 -10.78 -16.27
C ALA A 86 -11.94 -11.88 -15.39
N GLY A 87 -13.22 -12.17 -15.59
CA GLY A 87 -13.94 -13.20 -14.85
C GLY A 87 -14.66 -12.69 -13.60
N PRO A 88 -15.20 -13.58 -12.78
CA PRO A 88 -15.85 -13.23 -11.52
C PRO A 88 -14.84 -12.63 -10.53
N ALA A 89 -15.29 -11.65 -9.73
CA ALA A 89 -14.45 -10.98 -8.74
C ALA A 89 -15.28 -10.44 -7.58
N SER A 90 -14.73 -10.49 -6.39
CA SER A 90 -15.29 -9.98 -5.14
C SER A 90 -14.69 -8.63 -4.73
N LEU A 91 -15.50 -7.77 -4.10
CA LEU A 91 -15.07 -6.47 -3.60
C LEU A 91 -14.35 -6.63 -2.26
N HIS A 92 -13.12 -6.15 -2.19
CA HIS A 92 -12.33 -6.11 -0.96
C HIS A 92 -12.56 -4.80 -0.22
N ALA A 93 -13.61 -4.75 0.60
CA ALA A 93 -14.10 -3.52 1.23
C ALA A 93 -13.09 -2.86 2.19
N SER A 94 -12.09 -3.58 2.71
CA SER A 94 -11.06 -3.03 3.60
C SER A 94 -10.09 -2.06 2.91
N VAL A 95 -10.02 -2.08 1.56
CA VAL A 95 -9.15 -1.17 0.79
C VAL A 95 -9.73 0.23 0.70
N GLY A 96 -11.07 0.36 0.69
CA GLY A 96 -11.76 1.66 0.59
C GLY A 96 -11.31 2.71 1.61
N PRO A 97 -11.23 2.40 2.92
CA PRO A 97 -10.77 3.34 3.93
C PRO A 97 -9.35 3.87 3.71
N ASN A 98 -8.48 3.07 3.07
CA ASN A 98 -7.09 3.46 2.80
C ASN A 98 -6.95 4.61 1.80
N THR A 99 -8.01 4.99 1.09
CA THR A 99 -8.03 6.13 0.16
C THR A 99 -8.63 7.40 0.76
N LEU A 100 -9.37 7.31 1.87
CA LEU A 100 -10.06 8.44 2.49
C LEU A 100 -9.13 9.54 2.98
N TRP A 101 -7.89 9.20 3.35
CA TRP A 101 -6.90 10.20 3.76
C TRP A 101 -6.60 11.21 2.64
N VAL A 102 -6.65 10.78 1.37
CA VAL A 102 -6.42 11.66 0.21
C VAL A 102 -7.48 12.75 0.15
N LEU A 103 -8.76 12.39 0.36
CA LEU A 103 -9.85 13.35 0.41
C LEU A 103 -9.72 14.32 1.60
N ALA A 104 -9.27 13.82 2.75
CA ALA A 104 -9.03 14.64 3.93
C ALA A 104 -7.90 15.65 3.71
N VAL A 105 -6.77 15.21 3.12
CA VAL A 105 -5.65 16.10 2.78
C VAL A 105 -6.07 17.10 1.71
N LEU A 106 -6.80 16.68 0.68
CA LEU A 106 -7.31 17.57 -0.36
C LEU A 106 -8.24 18.64 0.25
N ALA A 107 -9.14 18.26 1.14
CA ALA A 107 -10.04 19.19 1.85
C ALA A 107 -9.23 20.19 2.70
N TRP A 108 -8.18 19.72 3.39
CA TRP A 108 -7.29 20.58 4.15
C TRP A 108 -6.51 21.57 3.28
N LEU A 109 -5.97 21.13 2.14
CA LEU A 109 -5.31 22.00 1.17
C LEU A 109 -6.27 23.06 0.61
N GLY A 110 -7.51 22.69 0.30
CA GLY A 110 -8.55 23.61 -0.11
C GLY A 110 -8.87 24.62 0.99
N TRP A 111 -9.06 24.17 2.22
CA TRP A 111 -9.26 25.06 3.38
C TRP A 111 -8.10 26.04 3.55
N PHE A 112 -6.87 25.57 3.48
CA PHE A 112 -5.68 26.42 3.57
C PHE A 112 -5.66 27.49 2.48
N ALA A 113 -5.97 27.13 1.23
CA ALA A 113 -5.94 28.06 0.11
C ALA A 113 -7.04 29.14 0.18
N LEU A 114 -8.23 28.76 0.70
CA LEU A 114 -9.43 29.60 0.72
C LEU A 114 -9.61 30.41 2.01
N SER A 115 -9.00 30.00 3.14
CA SER A 115 -9.21 30.61 4.45
C SER A 115 -8.88 32.09 4.45
N GLY A 116 -9.87 32.93 4.88
CA GLY A 116 -9.74 34.38 4.91
C GLY A 116 -10.06 35.10 3.61
N GLY A 117 -10.51 34.39 2.57
CA GLY A 117 -10.97 34.98 1.30
C GLY A 117 -12.35 35.62 1.44
N ALA A 118 -12.55 36.79 0.78
CA ALA A 118 -13.77 37.59 0.84
C ALA A 118 -14.98 36.97 0.07
N ARG A 119 -14.75 35.95 -0.77
CA ARG A 119 -15.81 35.32 -1.56
C ARG A 119 -16.47 34.19 -0.79
N GLY A 120 -17.72 34.38 -0.39
CA GLY A 120 -18.50 33.53 0.51
C GLY A 120 -18.88 32.12 0.03
N GLY A 121 -18.13 31.54 -0.92
CA GLY A 121 -18.38 30.20 -1.48
C GLY A 121 -18.05 29.04 -0.53
N GLY A 122 -17.11 29.21 0.33
CA GLY A 122 -16.69 28.24 1.32
C GLY A 122 -16.07 26.96 0.77
N LEU A 123 -15.46 26.21 1.66
CA LEU A 123 -14.79 24.92 1.37
C LEU A 123 -15.71 23.91 0.69
N ALA A 124 -16.99 23.81 1.14
CA ALA A 124 -17.94 22.85 0.60
C ALA A 124 -18.23 23.06 -0.91
N ARG A 125 -18.39 24.35 -1.33
CA ARG A 125 -18.53 24.69 -2.76
C ARG A 125 -17.31 24.28 -3.56
N TRP A 126 -16.13 24.70 -3.09
CA TRP A 126 -14.85 24.37 -3.76
C TRP A 126 -14.66 22.86 -3.84
N PHE A 127 -14.90 22.12 -2.76
CA PHE A 127 -14.69 20.68 -2.70
C PHE A 127 -15.62 19.94 -3.67
N ALA A 128 -16.90 20.32 -3.72
CA ALA A 128 -17.85 19.78 -4.68
C ALA A 128 -17.44 20.00 -6.14
N LEU A 129 -16.95 21.22 -6.47
CA LEU A 129 -16.45 21.53 -7.80
C LEU A 129 -15.13 20.82 -8.08
N ALA A 130 -14.20 20.77 -7.13
CA ALA A 130 -12.89 20.14 -7.24
C ALA A 130 -13.01 18.66 -7.61
N THR A 131 -13.89 17.92 -6.95
CA THR A 131 -14.15 16.50 -7.22
C THR A 131 -14.52 16.26 -8.68
N TRP A 132 -15.44 17.06 -9.25
CA TRP A 132 -15.87 16.95 -10.64
C TRP A 132 -14.91 17.62 -11.64
N THR A 133 -14.07 18.55 -11.19
CA THR A 133 -12.96 19.09 -12.00
C THR A 133 -11.88 18.04 -12.24
N MET A 134 -11.58 17.23 -11.25
CA MET A 134 -10.60 16.15 -11.37
C MET A 134 -11.14 14.94 -12.15
N PHE A 135 -12.45 14.77 -12.20
CA PHE A 135 -13.10 13.57 -12.75
C PHE A 135 -12.67 13.22 -14.19
N PRO A 136 -12.66 14.15 -15.19
CA PRO A 136 -12.32 13.78 -16.57
C PRO A 136 -10.86 13.36 -16.75
N ALA A 137 -9.92 14.01 -16.04
CA ALA A 137 -8.52 13.63 -16.10
C ALA A 137 -8.29 12.27 -15.45
N ASN A 138 -8.88 12.01 -14.28
CA ASN A 138 -8.81 10.71 -13.62
C ASN A 138 -9.46 9.62 -14.49
N LEU A 139 -10.62 9.91 -15.14
CA LEU A 139 -11.25 8.97 -16.05
C LEU A 139 -10.32 8.60 -17.22
N LEU A 140 -9.64 9.59 -17.80
CA LEU A 140 -8.64 9.36 -18.85
C LEU A 140 -7.53 8.43 -18.36
N LEU A 141 -6.98 8.71 -17.16
CA LEU A 141 -5.90 7.90 -16.58
C LEU A 141 -6.37 6.47 -16.28
N CYS A 142 -7.58 6.29 -15.75
CA CYS A 142 -8.16 4.96 -15.51
C CYS A 142 -8.40 4.21 -16.83
N LEU A 143 -8.92 4.86 -17.86
CA LEU A 143 -9.12 4.24 -19.17
C LEU A 143 -7.79 3.89 -19.85
N LEU A 144 -6.75 4.70 -19.66
CA LEU A 144 -5.40 4.40 -20.14
C LEU A 144 -4.85 3.14 -19.45
N ALA A 145 -4.99 3.05 -18.12
CA ALA A 145 -4.56 1.89 -17.33
C ALA A 145 -5.34 0.63 -17.72
N LEU A 146 -6.67 0.74 -17.83
CA LEU A 146 -7.54 -0.36 -18.27
C LEU A 146 -7.18 -0.84 -19.68
N GLY A 147 -6.99 0.09 -20.62
CA GLY A 147 -6.61 -0.22 -22.00
C GLY A 147 -5.25 -0.91 -22.08
N TYR A 148 -4.31 -0.51 -21.22
CA TYR A 148 -3.01 -1.18 -21.10
C TYR A 148 -3.16 -2.61 -20.55
N ALA A 149 -3.87 -2.75 -19.44
CA ALA A 149 -4.10 -4.04 -18.79
C ALA A 149 -4.83 -5.06 -19.69
N ARG A 150 -5.73 -4.58 -20.56
CA ARG A 150 -6.51 -5.40 -21.49
C ARG A 150 -5.86 -5.57 -22.86
N GLY A 151 -4.72 -4.94 -23.12
CA GLY A 151 -4.08 -4.97 -24.43
C GLY A 151 -4.86 -4.28 -25.55
N TRP A 152 -5.75 -3.32 -25.23
CA TRP A 152 -6.58 -2.60 -26.18
C TRP A 152 -5.89 -1.37 -26.77
N LEU A 153 -4.77 -0.95 -26.19
CA LEU A 153 -4.08 0.23 -26.66
C LEU A 153 -3.37 -0.01 -28.00
N PRO A 154 -3.41 0.95 -28.92
CA PRO A 154 -2.58 0.91 -30.11
C PRO A 154 -1.09 0.86 -29.74
N SER A 155 -0.27 0.28 -30.61
CA SER A 155 1.17 0.04 -30.36
C SER A 155 1.94 1.29 -29.93
N VAL A 156 1.54 2.48 -30.39
CA VAL A 156 2.14 3.78 -30.04
C VAL A 156 1.89 4.10 -28.54
N LEU A 157 0.75 3.71 -27.99
CA LEU A 157 0.40 3.96 -26.58
C LEU A 157 0.74 2.76 -25.69
N ALA A 158 0.81 1.57 -26.26
CA ALA A 158 1.18 0.36 -25.53
C ALA A 158 2.68 0.30 -25.19
N ASN A 159 3.53 1.06 -25.88
CA ASN A 159 4.94 1.18 -25.52
C ASN A 159 5.13 2.09 -24.29
N SER A 160 6.18 1.84 -23.52
CA SER A 160 6.47 2.55 -22.27
C SER A 160 6.51 4.07 -22.43
N ARG A 161 7.08 4.59 -23.51
CA ARG A 161 7.19 6.05 -23.72
C ARG A 161 5.84 6.69 -24.01
N GLY A 162 5.05 6.11 -24.92
CA GLY A 162 3.71 6.61 -25.27
C GLY A 162 2.79 6.63 -24.06
N TYR A 163 2.77 5.54 -23.28
CA TYR A 163 2.01 5.44 -22.06
C TYR A 163 2.34 6.58 -21.07
N TRP A 164 3.62 6.76 -20.74
CA TRP A 164 4.04 7.75 -19.76
C TRP A 164 3.86 9.20 -20.23
N VAL A 165 3.92 9.46 -21.53
CA VAL A 165 3.60 10.78 -22.08
C VAL A 165 2.12 11.11 -21.87
N VAL A 166 1.20 10.20 -22.21
CA VAL A 166 -0.25 10.43 -22.02
C VAL A 166 -0.59 10.51 -20.52
N PHE A 167 0.02 9.66 -19.70
CA PHE A 167 -0.12 9.73 -18.25
C PHE A 167 0.32 11.09 -17.70
N GLY A 168 1.49 11.56 -18.08
CA GLY A 168 2.02 12.88 -17.66
C GLY A 168 1.15 14.05 -18.11
N LEU A 169 0.62 14.01 -19.34
CA LEU A 169 -0.33 15.02 -19.84
C LEU A 169 -1.64 15.02 -19.06
N GLY A 170 -2.16 13.84 -18.69
CA GLY A 170 -3.34 13.70 -17.85
C GLY A 170 -3.13 14.28 -16.45
N CYS A 171 -1.99 14.00 -15.82
CA CYS A 171 -1.61 14.59 -14.53
C CYS A 171 -1.43 16.13 -14.64
N ALA A 172 -0.78 16.62 -15.67
CA ALA A 172 -0.62 18.06 -15.91
C ALA A 172 -1.97 18.76 -16.09
N TRP A 173 -2.87 18.16 -16.87
CA TRP A 173 -4.25 18.68 -17.02
C TRP A 173 -4.97 18.75 -15.67
N LEU A 174 -4.93 17.70 -14.88
CA LEU A 174 -5.53 17.65 -13.56
C LEU A 174 -5.01 18.74 -12.64
N ILE A 175 -3.69 18.93 -12.59
CA ILE A 175 -3.03 19.98 -11.79
C ILE A 175 -3.47 21.37 -12.26
N VAL A 176 -3.38 21.67 -13.55
CA VAL A 176 -3.73 22.97 -14.12
C VAL A 176 -5.20 23.30 -13.87
N ALA A 177 -6.10 22.35 -14.08
CA ALA A 177 -7.54 22.55 -13.88
C ALA A 177 -7.87 22.85 -12.41
N LEU A 178 -7.29 22.09 -11.47
CA LEU A 178 -7.55 22.30 -10.05
C LEU A 178 -6.90 23.57 -9.50
N VAL A 179 -5.67 23.88 -9.91
CA VAL A 179 -5.00 25.14 -9.53
C VAL A 179 -5.78 26.34 -10.07
N ARG A 180 -6.27 26.31 -11.33
CA ARG A 180 -7.10 27.37 -11.90
C ARG A 180 -8.44 27.52 -11.18
N LEU A 181 -9.10 26.41 -10.80
CA LEU A 181 -10.30 26.46 -9.97
C LEU A 181 -10.02 27.14 -8.63
N THR A 182 -8.94 26.71 -7.96
CA THR A 182 -8.53 27.22 -6.65
C THR A 182 -8.14 28.70 -6.71
N ALA A 183 -7.48 29.14 -7.80
CA ALA A 183 -7.03 30.51 -8.00
C ALA A 183 -8.17 31.54 -7.99
N ARG A 184 -9.40 31.14 -8.30
CA ARG A 184 -10.58 32.02 -8.33
C ARG A 184 -11.03 32.45 -6.95
N ASP A 185 -10.88 31.54 -5.98
CA ASP A 185 -11.40 31.69 -4.62
C ASP A 185 -10.27 31.80 -3.58
N ALA A 186 -9.00 31.68 -4.01
CA ALA A 186 -7.83 31.75 -3.14
C ALA A 186 -7.76 33.08 -2.38
N ALA A 187 -7.50 33.01 -1.09
CA ALA A 187 -7.42 34.17 -0.21
C ALA A 187 -6.23 35.08 -0.57
N THR A 188 -5.09 34.49 -0.92
CA THR A 188 -3.86 35.21 -1.27
C THR A 188 -3.05 34.47 -2.33
N ARG A 189 -2.21 35.21 -3.09
CA ARG A 189 -1.37 34.60 -4.13
C ARG A 189 -0.31 33.63 -3.57
N TRP A 190 0.23 33.90 -2.39
CA TRP A 190 1.23 33.02 -1.78
C TRP A 190 0.64 31.67 -1.35
N ARG A 191 -0.62 31.66 -0.84
CA ARG A 191 -1.31 30.41 -0.52
C ARG A 191 -1.58 29.56 -1.75
N LEU A 192 -1.96 30.20 -2.85
CA LEU A 192 -2.09 29.50 -4.14
C LEU A 192 -0.74 28.95 -4.62
N ALA A 193 0.35 29.72 -4.46
CA ALA A 193 1.68 29.28 -4.83
C ALA A 193 2.16 28.05 -4.02
N LEU A 194 1.73 27.93 -2.76
CA LEU A 194 1.99 26.75 -1.94
C LEU A 194 1.03 25.60 -2.23
N PHE A 195 -0.22 25.90 -2.60
CA PHE A 195 -1.21 24.87 -2.92
C PHE A 195 -0.76 23.98 -4.08
N ALA A 196 -0.23 24.57 -5.15
CA ALA A 196 0.19 23.81 -6.34
C ALA A 196 1.25 22.74 -6.03
N PRO A 197 2.42 23.06 -5.44
CA PRO A 197 3.42 22.03 -5.10
C PRO A 197 2.91 21.05 -4.04
N ALA A 198 2.11 21.48 -3.06
CA ALA A 198 1.54 20.58 -2.08
C ALA A 198 0.56 19.58 -2.71
N PHE A 199 -0.24 20.02 -3.68
CA PHE A 199 -1.11 19.11 -4.44
C PHE A 199 -0.32 18.17 -5.34
N MET A 200 0.75 18.63 -5.98
CA MET A 200 1.68 17.76 -6.72
C MET A 200 2.32 16.70 -5.82
N THR A 201 2.72 17.08 -4.61
CA THR A 201 3.23 16.14 -3.60
C THR A 201 2.17 15.10 -3.21
N LEU A 202 0.93 15.53 -3.01
CA LEU A 202 -0.18 14.60 -2.74
C LEU A 202 -0.35 13.58 -3.87
N LEU A 203 -0.35 14.02 -5.13
CA LEU A 203 -0.42 13.12 -6.30
C LEU A 203 0.78 12.17 -6.37
N ALA A 204 1.99 12.66 -6.09
CA ALA A 204 3.18 11.81 -6.06
C ALA A 204 3.10 10.76 -4.95
N LEU A 205 2.63 11.14 -3.76
CA LEU A 205 2.45 10.20 -2.65
C LEU A 205 1.39 9.13 -2.95
N THR A 206 0.26 9.52 -3.56
CA THR A 206 -0.77 8.54 -3.96
C THR A 206 -0.25 7.58 -5.04
N PHE A 207 0.54 8.10 -5.99
CA PHE A 207 1.19 7.26 -7.00
C PHE A 207 2.20 6.29 -6.37
N VAL A 208 3.07 6.77 -5.48
CA VAL A 208 4.03 5.93 -4.75
C VAL A 208 3.29 4.89 -3.91
N GLN A 209 2.24 5.28 -3.18
CA GLN A 209 1.42 4.34 -2.42
C GLN A 209 0.87 3.23 -3.34
N SER A 210 0.34 3.56 -4.51
CA SER A 210 -0.20 2.57 -5.44
C SER A 210 0.83 1.55 -5.94
N LEU A 211 2.13 1.91 -5.95
CA LEU A 211 3.22 1.00 -6.31
C LEU A 211 3.57 0.01 -5.18
N TYR A 212 3.42 0.44 -3.92
CA TYR A 212 3.85 -0.35 -2.76
C TYR A 212 2.73 -1.21 -2.16
N THR A 213 1.48 -0.73 -2.16
CA THR A 213 0.41 -1.45 -1.45
C THR A 213 -0.13 -2.65 -2.21
N GLN A 214 0.00 -2.71 -3.54
CA GLN A 214 -0.59 -3.74 -4.42
C GLN A 214 -2.03 -4.15 -4.04
N GLU A 215 -2.66 -3.41 -3.13
CA GLU A 215 -4.01 -3.68 -2.65
C GLU A 215 -5.00 -3.33 -3.76
N ARG A 216 -5.60 -4.35 -4.34
CA ARG A 216 -6.65 -4.18 -5.35
C ARG A 216 -8.01 -4.13 -4.68
N MET A 217 -8.82 -3.17 -5.09
CA MET A 217 -10.21 -3.03 -4.62
C MET A 217 -11.10 -4.22 -5.03
N TRP A 218 -10.77 -4.87 -6.15
CA TRP A 218 -11.41 -6.08 -6.62
C TRP A 218 -10.40 -7.21 -6.72
N LEU A 219 -10.76 -8.37 -6.20
CA LEU A 219 -9.97 -9.59 -6.28
C LEU A 219 -10.69 -10.59 -7.17
N PRO A 220 -10.03 -11.26 -8.13
CA PRO A 220 -10.65 -12.33 -8.91
C PRO A 220 -11.22 -13.39 -7.96
N ASP A 221 -12.46 -13.86 -8.22
CA ASP A 221 -13.02 -14.98 -7.47
C ASP A 221 -12.13 -16.20 -7.70
N GLY A 222 -11.67 -16.82 -6.63
CA GLY A 222 -10.59 -17.81 -6.66
C GLY A 222 -9.24 -17.26 -6.21
N SER A 223 -9.02 -15.91 -6.20
CA SER A 223 -7.82 -15.33 -5.56
C SER A 223 -8.07 -14.87 -4.12
N ALA A 224 -9.32 -14.51 -3.75
CA ALA A 224 -9.71 -14.27 -2.35
C ALA A 224 -9.96 -15.58 -1.57
N SER A 225 -10.18 -16.68 -2.29
CA SER A 225 -10.21 -18.04 -1.76
C SER A 225 -9.02 -18.88 -2.21
N ALA A 226 -8.06 -18.28 -2.98
CA ALA A 226 -6.88 -18.95 -3.49
C ALA A 226 -5.60 -18.10 -3.50
N GLU A 227 -5.38 -17.18 -2.56
CA GLU A 227 -4.22 -17.51 -1.75
C GLU A 227 -4.72 -18.71 -0.92
N PRO A 228 -4.27 -19.94 -1.21
CA PRO A 228 -4.43 -20.98 -0.21
C PRO A 228 -3.87 -20.30 1.03
N GLU A 229 -4.67 -20.32 2.10
CA GLU A 229 -4.23 -19.82 3.40
C GLU A 229 -2.84 -20.39 3.54
N ARG A 230 -1.81 -19.53 3.28
CA ARG A 230 -0.44 -20.05 3.15
C ARG A 230 -0.23 -20.76 4.43
N PRO A 231 0.08 -22.06 4.43
CA PRO A 231 0.17 -22.81 5.66
C PRO A 231 1.08 -22.02 6.58
N ARG A 232 0.50 -21.44 7.62
CA ARG A 232 1.25 -20.68 8.62
C ARG A 232 1.79 -21.70 9.59
N MET A 233 3.07 -21.62 9.84
CA MET A 233 3.68 -22.44 10.88
C MET A 233 3.10 -22.01 12.23
N GLU A 234 2.46 -22.94 12.94
CA GLU A 234 2.13 -22.78 14.34
C GLU A 234 3.32 -23.26 15.15
N LEU A 235 4.03 -22.35 15.80
CA LEU A 235 5.16 -22.69 16.64
C LEU A 235 4.64 -23.21 17.99
N THR A 236 4.40 -24.51 18.06
CA THR A 236 4.08 -25.22 19.33
C THR A 236 5.37 -25.67 20.01
N GLN A 237 5.28 -26.02 21.29
CA GLN A 237 6.41 -26.59 22.02
C GLN A 237 6.87 -27.91 21.37
N GLU A 238 5.93 -28.74 20.97
CA GLU A 238 6.19 -30.02 20.32
C GLU A 238 6.97 -29.86 19.02
N LEU A 239 6.55 -28.92 18.16
CA LEU A 239 7.25 -28.62 16.90
C LEU A 239 8.68 -28.11 17.17
N PHE A 240 8.83 -27.25 18.18
CA PHE A 240 10.15 -26.72 18.55
C PHE A 240 11.10 -27.83 19.04
N GLU A 241 10.63 -28.72 19.91
CA GLU A 241 11.40 -29.85 20.40
C GLU A 241 11.68 -30.88 19.30
N GLN A 242 10.70 -31.12 18.41
CA GLN A 242 10.85 -32.03 17.27
C GLN A 242 11.97 -31.61 16.31
N GLN A 243 12.24 -30.32 16.16
CA GLN A 243 13.29 -29.83 15.29
C GLN A 243 14.68 -30.34 15.69
N GLN A 244 14.95 -30.56 16.97
CA GLN A 244 16.20 -31.18 17.39
C GLN A 244 16.29 -32.64 16.93
N ALA A 245 15.20 -33.40 17.04
CA ALA A 245 15.15 -34.78 16.56
C ALA A 245 15.23 -34.88 15.02
N VAL A 246 14.63 -33.90 14.28
CA VAL A 246 14.77 -33.80 12.82
C VAL A 246 16.22 -33.56 12.44
N TRP A 247 16.89 -32.66 13.15
CA TRP A 247 18.32 -32.37 12.94
C TRP A 247 19.19 -33.59 13.19
N GLU A 248 19.02 -34.28 14.30
CA GLU A 248 19.79 -35.47 14.68
C GLU A 248 19.65 -36.57 13.62
N ARG A 249 18.42 -36.88 13.21
CA ARG A 249 18.15 -37.86 12.12
C ARG A 249 18.81 -37.47 10.82
N THR A 250 18.81 -36.18 10.47
CA THR A 250 19.43 -35.68 9.24
C THR A 250 20.95 -35.91 9.25
N VAL A 251 21.61 -35.66 10.39
CA VAL A 251 23.05 -35.85 10.51
C VAL A 251 23.44 -37.34 10.65
N GLU A 252 22.67 -38.13 11.37
CA GLU A 252 22.89 -39.56 11.52
C GLU A 252 22.75 -40.31 10.18
N ALA A 253 21.84 -39.86 9.34
CA ALA A 253 21.62 -40.44 8.00
C ALA A 253 22.74 -40.14 7.00
N LEU A 254 23.67 -39.19 7.29
CA LEU A 254 24.77 -38.86 6.39
C LEU A 254 25.81 -39.97 6.32
N PRO A 255 26.00 -40.65 5.17
CA PRO A 255 27.02 -41.65 5.00
C PRO A 255 28.41 -40.98 4.88
N ALA A 256 29.44 -41.73 5.24
CA ALA A 256 30.80 -41.39 4.86
C ALA A 256 30.97 -41.50 3.33
N GLY A 257 31.93 -40.74 2.79
CA GLY A 257 32.30 -40.85 1.39
C GLY A 257 32.81 -42.25 1.00
N LYS A 258 32.67 -42.61 -0.25
CA LYS A 258 33.22 -43.85 -0.78
C LYS A 258 34.74 -43.71 -0.88
N PRO A 259 35.55 -44.61 -0.27
CA PRO A 259 36.99 -44.49 -0.30
C PRO A 259 37.58 -44.57 -1.71
N GLY A 260 38.61 -43.77 -2.00
CA GLY A 260 39.37 -43.84 -3.26
C GLY A 260 38.72 -43.14 -4.45
N GLN A 261 37.62 -42.41 -4.24
CA GLN A 261 37.00 -41.59 -5.28
C GLN A 261 36.51 -40.25 -4.68
N ALA A 262 36.44 -39.23 -5.53
CA ALA A 262 35.85 -37.95 -5.12
C ALA A 262 34.33 -38.10 -4.92
N ASN A 263 33.82 -37.68 -3.80
CA ASN A 263 32.38 -37.70 -3.51
C ASN A 263 31.80 -36.28 -3.59
N VAL A 264 30.53 -36.19 -3.95
CA VAL A 264 29.80 -34.91 -3.90
C VAL A 264 28.92 -34.91 -2.67
N TYR A 265 29.01 -33.85 -1.93
CA TYR A 265 28.15 -33.49 -0.82
C TYR A 265 27.36 -32.25 -1.18
N GLY A 266 26.12 -32.13 -0.70
CA GLY A 266 25.22 -31.01 -0.97
C GLY A 266 24.80 -30.31 0.33
N LEU A 267 24.69 -29.00 0.25
CA LEU A 267 24.04 -28.17 1.25
C LEU A 267 23.05 -27.25 0.54
N VAL A 268 21.77 -27.47 0.75
CA VAL A 268 20.70 -26.65 0.19
C VAL A 268 20.11 -25.82 1.32
N PHE A 269 20.06 -24.50 1.14
CA PHE A 269 19.63 -23.56 2.15
C PHE A 269 18.61 -22.58 1.60
N ALA A 270 17.36 -22.68 2.07
CA ALA A 270 16.22 -21.85 1.64
C ALA A 270 15.53 -21.20 2.84
N PRO A 271 16.02 -20.02 3.30
CA PRO A 271 15.62 -19.42 4.56
C PRO A 271 14.36 -18.57 4.50
N TYR A 272 13.66 -18.46 3.35
CA TYR A 272 12.52 -17.55 3.19
C TYR A 272 11.20 -18.31 3.06
N ALA A 273 10.44 -18.40 4.17
CA ALA A 273 9.24 -19.23 4.28
C ALA A 273 7.99 -18.70 3.55
N SER A 274 7.99 -17.42 3.18
CA SER A 274 6.76 -16.75 2.73
C SER A 274 6.41 -17.00 1.25
N GLU A 275 7.27 -17.70 0.51
CA GLU A 275 7.08 -17.95 -0.92
C GLU A 275 7.42 -19.38 -1.33
N ASP A 276 6.46 -20.06 -1.96
CA ASP A 276 6.59 -21.45 -2.44
C ASP A 276 7.65 -21.63 -3.52
N VAL A 277 8.10 -20.57 -4.17
CA VAL A 277 9.15 -20.65 -5.21
C VAL A 277 10.42 -21.24 -4.63
N PHE A 278 10.83 -20.81 -3.43
CA PHE A 278 12.05 -21.29 -2.79
C PHE A 278 11.94 -22.75 -2.34
N LEU A 279 10.74 -23.20 -1.94
CA LEU A 279 10.46 -24.61 -1.68
C LEU A 279 10.61 -25.46 -2.94
N ARG A 280 10.03 -25.03 -4.06
CA ARG A 280 10.12 -25.77 -5.33
C ARG A 280 11.55 -25.83 -5.86
N GLU A 281 12.27 -24.71 -5.82
CA GLU A 281 13.65 -24.63 -6.27
C GLU A 281 14.59 -25.49 -5.43
N SER A 282 14.50 -25.39 -4.11
CA SER A 282 15.34 -26.17 -3.21
C SER A 282 15.10 -27.66 -3.32
N ASN A 283 13.84 -28.10 -3.47
CA ASN A 283 13.50 -29.50 -3.73
C ASN A 283 14.09 -29.99 -5.08
N MET A 284 13.94 -29.18 -6.13
CA MET A 284 14.50 -29.51 -7.46
C MET A 284 16.02 -29.66 -7.40
N VAL A 285 16.73 -28.74 -6.74
CA VAL A 285 18.18 -28.79 -6.64
C VAL A 285 18.63 -29.98 -5.79
N THR A 286 17.95 -30.27 -4.70
CA THR A 286 18.22 -31.46 -3.87
C THR A 286 18.11 -32.72 -4.73
N GLN A 287 17.03 -32.86 -5.49
CA GLN A 287 16.83 -34.00 -6.39
C GLN A 287 17.92 -34.09 -7.46
N VAL A 288 18.31 -32.97 -8.08
CA VAL A 288 19.38 -32.94 -9.10
C VAL A 288 20.73 -33.38 -8.49
N LEU A 289 21.07 -32.93 -7.30
CA LEU A 289 22.30 -33.34 -6.62
C LEU A 289 22.31 -34.84 -6.35
N GLU A 290 21.18 -35.37 -5.86
CA GLU A 290 21.05 -36.80 -5.56
C GLU A 290 21.06 -37.71 -6.77
N GLU A 291 20.37 -37.32 -7.86
CA GLU A 291 20.18 -38.19 -9.05
C GLU A 291 21.30 -38.05 -10.08
N ARG A 292 21.87 -36.86 -10.24
CA ARG A 292 22.84 -36.58 -11.32
C ARG A 292 24.29 -36.43 -10.85
N PHE A 293 24.50 -36.13 -9.57
CA PHE A 293 25.81 -35.88 -8.99
C PHE A 293 26.23 -36.96 -7.98
N ASP A 294 25.55 -38.09 -7.96
CA ASP A 294 25.78 -39.20 -7.01
C ASP A 294 25.81 -38.77 -5.53
N ALA A 295 25.08 -37.69 -5.18
CA ALA A 295 25.06 -37.16 -3.84
C ALA A 295 23.94 -37.75 -2.97
N ARG A 296 23.30 -38.84 -3.39
CA ARG A 296 22.17 -39.44 -2.67
C ARG A 296 22.52 -39.77 -1.21
N GLY A 297 21.71 -39.21 -0.30
CA GLY A 297 21.93 -39.33 1.13
C GLY A 297 23.04 -38.43 1.68
N ARG A 298 23.81 -37.73 0.82
CA ARG A 298 24.87 -36.80 1.21
C ARG A 298 24.47 -35.32 1.04
N VAL A 299 23.18 -35.03 0.97
CA VAL A 299 22.61 -33.68 0.89
C VAL A 299 21.93 -33.34 2.20
N ILE A 300 22.33 -32.23 2.82
CA ILE A 300 21.57 -31.58 3.89
C ILE A 300 20.69 -30.52 3.26
N HIS A 301 19.38 -30.65 3.42
CA HIS A 301 18.38 -29.66 2.97
C HIS A 301 17.82 -28.90 4.16
N LEU A 302 18.15 -27.63 4.30
CA LEU A 302 17.64 -26.72 5.29
C LEU A 302 16.55 -25.85 4.65
N MET A 303 15.36 -25.87 5.20
CA MET A 303 14.19 -25.21 4.59
C MET A 303 13.34 -24.49 5.64
N ASN A 304 12.98 -23.25 5.35
CA ASN A 304 11.95 -22.52 6.09
C ASN A 304 10.64 -22.55 5.28
N HIS A 305 9.73 -23.42 5.63
CA HIS A 305 8.39 -23.45 5.08
C HIS A 305 7.44 -24.18 6.02
N ALA A 306 6.18 -23.72 6.13
CA ALA A 306 5.23 -24.29 7.08
C ALA A 306 4.96 -25.80 6.83
N THR A 307 4.90 -26.22 5.55
CA THR A 307 4.64 -27.62 5.20
C THR A 307 5.81 -28.57 5.42
N THR A 308 7.02 -28.04 5.62
CA THR A 308 8.23 -28.83 5.85
C THR A 308 8.76 -28.71 7.28
N ALA A 309 8.08 -27.93 8.12
CA ALA A 309 8.55 -27.61 9.47
C ALA A 309 8.73 -28.82 10.38
N GLU A 310 8.02 -29.93 10.13
CA GLU A 310 8.13 -31.18 10.88
C GLU A 310 9.11 -32.19 10.28
N THR A 311 9.53 -31.98 9.03
CA THR A 311 10.27 -32.99 8.26
C THR A 311 11.68 -32.58 7.87
N LEU A 312 11.93 -31.28 7.69
CA LEU A 312 13.23 -30.73 7.37
C LEU A 312 13.74 -29.83 8.49
N PRO A 313 15.07 -29.80 8.71
CA PRO A 313 15.66 -28.83 9.63
C PRO A 313 15.44 -27.41 9.14
N TRP A 314 15.15 -26.50 10.06
CA TRP A 314 14.93 -25.08 9.69
C TRP A 314 16.20 -24.43 9.14
N ALA A 315 16.03 -23.61 8.12
CA ALA A 315 17.10 -22.84 7.49
C ALA A 315 17.42 -21.59 8.33
N THR A 316 18.18 -21.78 9.40
CA THR A 316 18.69 -20.73 10.27
C THR A 316 20.21 -20.65 10.16
N PRO A 317 20.86 -19.51 10.47
CA PRO A 317 22.33 -19.44 10.53
C PRO A 317 22.95 -20.46 11.47
N LEU A 318 22.28 -20.77 12.60
CA LEU A 318 22.72 -21.82 13.51
C LEU A 318 22.77 -23.19 12.83
N ASN A 319 21.69 -23.58 12.15
CA ASN A 319 21.62 -24.87 11.47
C ASN A 319 22.53 -24.91 10.22
N LEU A 320 22.75 -23.77 9.55
CA LEU A 320 23.72 -23.66 8.47
C LEU A 320 25.14 -23.97 8.97
N ARG A 321 25.55 -23.37 10.08
CA ARG A 321 26.85 -23.67 10.76
C ARG A 321 26.97 -25.13 11.11
N ARG A 322 25.94 -25.70 11.74
CA ARG A 322 25.91 -27.12 12.12
C ARG A 322 26.01 -28.03 10.90
N ALA A 323 25.34 -27.67 9.79
CA ALA A 323 25.35 -28.45 8.54
C ALA A 323 26.74 -28.45 7.90
N ILE A 324 27.37 -27.26 7.81
CA ILE A 324 28.75 -27.16 7.30
C ILE A 324 29.70 -28.01 8.14
N ALA A 325 29.62 -27.94 9.47
CA ALA A 325 30.43 -28.75 10.37
C ALA A 325 30.20 -30.26 10.21
N ALA A 326 28.92 -30.67 10.11
CA ALA A 326 28.54 -32.10 9.94
C ALA A 326 29.03 -32.65 8.60
N LEU A 327 28.89 -31.90 7.51
CA LEU A 327 29.40 -32.28 6.18
C LEU A 327 30.93 -32.34 6.19
N ALA A 328 31.61 -31.34 6.72
CA ALA A 328 33.08 -31.32 6.82
C ALA A 328 33.65 -32.51 7.64
N ALA A 329 32.91 -33.01 8.65
CA ALA A 329 33.33 -34.19 9.42
C ALA A 329 33.18 -35.52 8.65
N ARG A 330 32.38 -35.54 7.57
CA ARG A 330 32.16 -36.74 6.72
C ARG A 330 32.96 -36.74 5.44
N MET A 331 33.44 -35.56 4.99
CA MET A 331 34.17 -35.34 3.74
C MET A 331 35.66 -35.64 3.91
N ASP A 332 36.24 -36.20 2.85
CA ASP A 332 37.65 -36.04 2.57
C ASP A 332 37.89 -34.64 1.99
N ARG A 333 38.37 -33.71 2.81
CA ARG A 333 38.51 -32.28 2.44
C ARG A 333 39.50 -32.01 1.30
N GLU A 334 40.32 -32.98 0.93
CA GLU A 334 41.26 -32.86 -0.19
C GLU A 334 40.68 -33.32 -1.50
N ASN A 335 39.77 -34.30 -1.48
CA ASN A 335 39.29 -34.94 -2.67
C ASN A 335 37.76 -34.76 -2.92
N ASP A 336 36.96 -34.59 -1.87
CA ASP A 336 35.51 -34.45 -1.99
C ASP A 336 35.10 -33.00 -2.31
N VAL A 337 33.94 -32.85 -2.93
CA VAL A 337 33.37 -31.57 -3.36
C VAL A 337 32.11 -31.26 -2.53
N LEU A 338 32.05 -30.08 -1.95
CA LEU A 338 30.82 -29.54 -1.37
C LEU A 338 30.16 -28.55 -2.34
N VAL A 339 28.92 -28.85 -2.75
CA VAL A 339 28.05 -27.96 -3.50
C VAL A 339 27.11 -27.25 -2.52
N ILE A 340 27.17 -25.93 -2.48
CA ILE A 340 26.26 -25.11 -1.64
C ILE A 340 25.29 -24.38 -2.57
N TYR A 341 23.99 -24.58 -2.37
CA TYR A 341 22.93 -23.87 -3.05
C TYR A 341 22.16 -23.02 -2.05
N LEU A 342 22.13 -21.72 -2.31
CA LEU A 342 21.41 -20.75 -1.48
C LEU A 342 20.31 -20.11 -2.33
N THR A 343 19.08 -20.12 -1.86
CA THR A 343 17.95 -19.48 -2.57
C THR A 343 17.08 -18.68 -1.62
N SER A 344 16.95 -17.39 -1.90
CA SER A 344 16.13 -16.43 -1.17
C SER A 344 16.17 -15.07 -1.87
N HIS A 345 15.46 -14.08 -1.33
CA HIS A 345 15.65 -12.69 -1.73
C HIS A 345 17.01 -12.16 -1.27
N GLY A 346 17.65 -11.37 -2.13
CA GLY A 346 18.89 -10.68 -1.81
C GLY A 346 18.66 -9.20 -1.48
N ALA A 347 19.42 -8.66 -0.53
CA ALA A 347 19.47 -7.25 -0.24
C ALA A 347 20.62 -6.54 -0.98
N ARG A 348 20.57 -5.20 -1.05
CA ARG A 348 21.62 -4.40 -1.70
C ARG A 348 23.00 -4.52 -1.02
N ASP A 349 23.02 -4.86 0.23
CA ASP A 349 24.21 -5.12 1.05
C ASP A 349 24.67 -6.59 1.00
N HIS A 350 24.20 -7.32 0.01
CA HIS A 350 24.51 -8.73 -0.26
C HIS A 350 24.01 -9.73 0.80
N ARG A 351 23.22 -9.29 1.79
CA ARG A 351 22.60 -10.20 2.74
C ARG A 351 21.51 -11.03 2.08
N LEU A 352 21.43 -12.29 2.46
CA LEU A 352 20.35 -13.20 2.06
C LEU A 352 19.20 -13.07 3.06
N ALA A 353 18.01 -12.74 2.57
CA ALA A 353 16.83 -12.53 3.42
C ALA A 353 16.39 -13.86 4.05
N ALA A 354 15.98 -13.80 5.31
CA ALA A 354 15.43 -14.93 6.03
C ALA A 354 14.08 -14.55 6.66
N ALA A 355 13.11 -15.45 6.58
CA ALA A 355 11.80 -15.30 7.20
C ALA A 355 11.26 -16.66 7.63
N HIS A 356 10.82 -16.79 8.87
CA HIS A 356 10.20 -18.01 9.39
C HIS A 356 9.24 -17.70 10.54
N TRP A 357 8.28 -16.82 10.27
CA TRP A 357 7.34 -16.38 11.31
C TRP A 357 6.60 -17.58 11.94
N PRO A 358 6.42 -17.64 13.30
CA PRO A 358 6.74 -16.60 14.28
C PRO A 358 8.17 -16.59 14.80
N LEU A 359 9.04 -17.48 14.32
CA LEU A 359 10.45 -17.49 14.71
C LEU A 359 11.22 -16.32 14.06
N THR A 360 11.96 -15.56 14.85
CA THR A 360 12.86 -14.53 14.33
C THR A 360 14.15 -15.17 13.83
N VAL A 361 14.41 -15.09 12.53
CA VAL A 361 15.63 -15.62 11.90
C VAL A 361 16.46 -14.45 11.37
N PRO A 362 17.73 -14.30 11.80
CA PRO A 362 18.62 -13.28 11.25
C PRO A 362 18.95 -13.59 9.79
N TRP A 363 19.21 -12.54 9.01
CA TRP A 363 19.64 -12.66 7.63
C TRP A 363 21.09 -13.12 7.58
N LEU A 364 21.42 -13.93 6.58
CA LEU A 364 22.76 -14.44 6.39
C LEU A 364 23.61 -13.42 5.62
N THR A 365 24.82 -13.14 6.13
CA THR A 365 25.81 -12.33 5.42
C THR A 365 26.83 -13.20 4.67
N PRO A 366 27.46 -12.68 3.60
CA PRO A 366 28.56 -13.39 2.92
C PRO A 366 29.76 -13.65 3.82
N GLU A 367 30.02 -12.74 4.76
CA GLU A 367 31.10 -12.84 5.73
C GLU A 367 30.89 -14.02 6.68
N GLU A 368 29.69 -14.13 7.26
CA GLU A 368 29.30 -15.26 8.12
C GLU A 368 29.46 -16.60 7.39
N LEU A 369 28.96 -16.70 6.15
CA LEU A 369 29.11 -17.92 5.37
C LEU A 369 30.59 -18.27 5.15
N ARG A 370 31.43 -17.28 4.85
CA ARG A 370 32.87 -17.48 4.66
C ARG A 370 33.54 -17.96 5.95
N GLU A 371 33.26 -17.32 7.07
CA GLU A 371 33.80 -17.68 8.37
C GLU A 371 33.46 -19.12 8.75
N GLU A 372 32.23 -19.57 8.46
CA GLU A 372 31.82 -20.93 8.75
C GLU A 372 32.53 -21.96 7.86
N LEU A 373 32.74 -21.65 6.57
CA LEU A 373 33.48 -22.52 5.64
C LEU A 373 34.97 -22.59 5.99
N ASP A 374 35.58 -21.45 6.28
CA ASP A 374 36.98 -21.38 6.66
C ASP A 374 37.23 -22.11 8.01
N GLY A 375 36.33 -21.92 8.98
CA GLY A 375 36.39 -22.60 10.28
C GLY A 375 36.20 -24.12 10.16
N ALA A 376 35.44 -24.60 9.17
CA ALA A 376 35.30 -26.01 8.87
C ALA A 376 36.47 -26.59 8.01
N GLY A 377 37.38 -25.73 7.56
CA GLY A 377 38.52 -26.11 6.71
C GLY A 377 38.11 -26.45 5.26
N ILE A 378 36.93 -26.01 4.80
CA ILE A 378 36.45 -26.18 3.43
C ILE A 378 37.01 -25.05 2.57
N ARG A 379 37.82 -25.39 1.57
CA ARG A 379 38.47 -24.40 0.70
C ARG A 379 37.85 -24.39 -0.69
N PRO A 380 37.83 -23.22 -1.37
CA PRO A 380 37.41 -23.19 -2.76
C PRO A 380 38.32 -24.07 -3.62
N PRO A 381 37.81 -24.68 -4.71
CA PRO A 381 38.63 -25.48 -5.59
C PRO A 381 39.84 -24.67 -6.08
N ARG A 382 41.05 -25.25 -6.01
CA ARG A 382 42.25 -24.63 -6.59
C ARG A 382 42.01 -24.38 -8.06
N ARG A 383 42.07 -23.12 -8.49
CA ARG A 383 42.09 -22.81 -9.92
C ARG A 383 43.33 -23.54 -10.49
N GLY A 384 43.11 -24.57 -11.24
CA GLY A 384 44.18 -25.25 -11.96
C GLY A 384 44.92 -24.19 -12.79
N GLY A 385 46.18 -23.97 -12.51
CA GLY A 385 47.03 -23.17 -13.37
C GLY A 385 47.17 -23.96 -14.67
N SER A 386 46.62 -23.40 -15.74
CA SER A 386 46.90 -23.79 -17.13
C SER A 386 48.21 -23.21 -17.53
#